data_fd90ba28d4f109f39b62f6c93967d3a8
#
_entry.id   fd90ba28d4f109f39b62f6c93967d3a8
#
_cell.length_a   1.000
_cell.length_b   1.000
_cell.length_c   1.000
_cell.angle_alpha   90.00
_cell.angle_beta   90.00
_cell.angle_gamma   90.00
#
_symmetry.space_group_name_H-M   'P 1'
#
loop_
_entity.id
_entity.type
_entity.pdbx_description
1 polymer ?
#
loop_
_entity_poly.entity_id
_entity_poly.type
_entity_poly.pdbx_seq_one_letter_code
_entity_poly.pdbx_strand_id
1 'polypeptide(L)'
;MILSDLTDIDFRNRIRGSGLIICSGPFKFRILSSIESVASGLRLLYGDYPLGDSRDFVDFNVAIERPAGVRRWWRPQANFSFNGIRPFMPLPLGHAYPLLEWAMNWCISTQVNHYLMLHAAVIERGGCAMIMPAPPGSGKSTLCA
;
A
#
# COMPACT_ATOMS: atom_id res chain seq x y z
N MET A 1 -8.63 -9.53 13.88
CA MET A 1 -7.26 -9.10 14.22
C MET A 1 -6.89 -7.98 13.29
N ILE A 2 -6.42 -6.86 13.81
CA ILE A 2 -5.93 -5.71 13.04
C ILE A 2 -4.40 -5.69 13.06
N LEU A 3 -3.81 -4.82 12.22
CA LEU A 3 -2.35 -4.78 12.08
C LEU A 3 -1.63 -4.40 13.38
N SER A 4 -2.20 -3.48 14.17
CA SER A 4 -1.64 -3.06 15.47
C SER A 4 -1.62 -4.18 16.53
N ASP A 5 -2.42 -5.23 16.38
CA ASP A 5 -2.40 -6.38 17.28
C ASP A 5 -1.14 -7.26 17.12
N LEU A 6 -0.43 -7.14 16.00
CA LEU A 6 0.79 -7.91 15.76
C LEU A 6 1.97 -7.39 16.57
N THR A 7 2.71 -8.32 17.17
CA THR A 7 4.03 -7.98 17.71
C THR A 7 4.98 -7.51 16.61
N ASP A 8 6.03 -6.76 16.95
CA ASP A 8 7.04 -6.33 15.96
C ASP A 8 7.71 -7.50 15.27
N ILE A 9 7.94 -8.58 16.00
CA ILE A 9 8.59 -9.79 15.48
C ILE A 9 7.68 -10.46 14.44
N ASP A 10 6.40 -10.68 14.78
CA ASP A 10 5.46 -11.33 13.87
C ASP A 10 5.19 -10.50 12.62
N PHE A 11 5.05 -9.19 12.78
CA PHE A 11 4.91 -8.27 11.66
C PHE A 11 6.10 -8.34 10.70
N ARG A 12 7.34 -8.23 11.24
CA ARG A 12 8.55 -8.29 10.43
C ARG A 12 8.74 -9.65 9.76
N ASN A 13 8.41 -10.73 10.44
CA ASN A 13 8.47 -12.07 9.86
C ASN A 13 7.48 -12.24 8.71
N ARG A 14 6.25 -11.75 8.86
CA ARG A 14 5.24 -11.82 7.80
C ARG A 14 5.63 -10.97 6.60
N ILE A 15 5.94 -9.69 6.78
CA ILE A 15 6.20 -8.76 5.67
C ILE A 15 7.46 -9.15 4.87
N ARG A 16 8.44 -9.81 5.51
CA ARG A 16 9.68 -10.25 4.85
C ARG A 16 9.63 -11.68 4.31
N GLY A 17 8.72 -12.49 4.81
CA GLY A 17 8.61 -13.91 4.49
C GLY A 17 7.41 -14.25 3.61
N SER A 18 6.29 -14.64 4.23
CA SER A 18 5.10 -15.08 3.51
C SER A 18 4.26 -13.95 2.90
N GLY A 19 4.55 -12.71 3.25
CA GLY A 19 3.76 -11.53 2.94
C GLY A 19 2.72 -11.21 4.02
N LEU A 20 2.52 -9.92 4.25
CA LEU A 20 1.50 -9.39 5.14
C LEU A 20 0.21 -9.20 4.32
N ILE A 21 -0.89 -9.82 4.73
CA ILE A 21 -2.17 -9.66 4.05
C ILE A 21 -2.99 -8.60 4.77
N ILE A 22 -3.25 -7.48 4.08
CA ILE A 22 -4.06 -6.36 4.58
C ILE A 22 -5.36 -6.29 3.78
N CYS A 23 -6.48 -6.14 4.50
CA CYS A 23 -7.78 -5.90 3.88
C CYS A 23 -8.02 -4.39 3.78
N SER A 24 -8.05 -3.86 2.56
CA SER A 24 -8.35 -2.45 2.27
C SER A 24 -9.66 -2.33 1.51
N GLY A 25 -10.73 -1.96 2.22
CA GLY A 25 -12.08 -2.03 1.69
C GLY A 25 -12.44 -3.47 1.25
N PRO A 26 -12.92 -3.68 0.02
CA PRO A 26 -13.26 -5.02 -0.47
C PRO A 26 -12.04 -5.83 -0.94
N PHE A 27 -10.84 -5.26 -0.94
CA PHE A 27 -9.64 -5.86 -1.53
C PHE A 27 -8.67 -6.39 -0.49
N LYS A 28 -8.00 -7.49 -0.83
CA LYS A 28 -6.92 -8.09 -0.04
C LYS A 28 -5.58 -7.95 -0.78
N PHE A 29 -4.65 -7.25 -0.15
CA PHE A 29 -3.30 -7.08 -0.63
C PHE A 29 -2.33 -7.95 0.16
N ARG A 30 -1.55 -8.79 -0.52
CA ARG A 30 -0.38 -9.44 0.06
C ARG A 30 0.83 -8.56 -0.22
N ILE A 31 1.40 -7.99 0.83
CA ILE A 31 2.51 -7.03 0.74
C ILE A 31 3.78 -7.69 1.24
N LEU A 32 4.81 -7.69 0.39
CA LEU A 32 6.17 -8.12 0.73
C LEU A 32 7.12 -6.93 0.69
N SER A 33 7.93 -6.79 1.72
CA SER A 33 9.03 -5.82 1.71
C SER A 33 10.07 -6.11 2.78
N SER A 34 11.33 -5.85 2.45
CA SER A 34 12.45 -5.81 3.41
C SER A 34 12.88 -4.37 3.75
N ILE A 35 12.16 -3.37 3.25
CA ILE A 35 12.50 -1.94 3.39
C ILE A 35 11.83 -1.39 4.64
N GLU A 36 12.64 -0.84 5.55
CA GLU A 36 12.16 -0.37 6.86
C GLU A 36 11.12 0.76 6.77
N SER A 37 11.30 1.70 5.84
CA SER A 37 10.33 2.79 5.66
C SER A 37 8.95 2.29 5.21
N VAL A 38 8.89 1.18 4.47
CA VAL A 38 7.62 0.52 4.10
C VAL A 38 6.99 -0.09 5.34
N ALA A 39 7.77 -0.80 6.16
CA ALA A 39 7.28 -1.42 7.39
C ALA A 39 6.74 -0.37 8.37
N SER A 40 7.49 0.71 8.58
CA SER A 40 7.09 1.81 9.48
C SER A 40 5.85 2.55 8.98
N GLY A 41 5.78 2.82 7.67
CA GLY A 41 4.63 3.49 7.06
C GLY A 41 3.35 2.65 7.17
N LEU A 42 3.43 1.34 6.94
CA LEU A 42 2.30 0.43 7.12
C LEU A 42 1.80 0.41 8.56
N ARG A 43 2.71 0.34 9.54
CA ARG A 43 2.29 0.38 10.95
C ARG A 43 1.62 1.69 11.33
N LEU A 44 2.13 2.81 10.81
CA LEU A 44 1.60 4.13 11.13
C LEU A 44 0.21 4.37 10.53
N LEU A 45 0.02 3.99 9.26
CA LEU A 45 -1.17 4.38 8.50
C LEU A 45 -2.20 3.25 8.32
N TYR A 46 -1.78 1.97 8.50
CA TYR A 46 -2.66 0.81 8.38
C TYR A 46 -2.85 0.05 9.69
N GLY A 47 -2.49 0.66 10.83
CA GLY A 47 -2.59 0.03 12.15
C GLY A 47 -3.96 -0.57 12.44
N ASP A 48 -5.02 0.12 12.07
CA ASP A 48 -6.41 -0.25 12.33
C ASP A 48 -7.03 -1.13 11.22
N TYR A 49 -6.26 -1.45 10.17
CA TYR A 49 -6.78 -2.26 9.06
C TYR A 49 -6.82 -3.75 9.43
N PRO A 50 -7.90 -4.45 9.04
CA PRO A 50 -8.01 -5.89 9.25
C PRO A 50 -6.92 -6.65 8.50
N LEU A 51 -6.42 -7.71 9.14
CA LEU A 51 -5.51 -8.65 8.50
C LEU A 51 -6.26 -9.84 7.93
N GLY A 52 -5.84 -10.28 6.75
CA GLY A 52 -6.26 -11.54 6.16
C GLY A 52 -5.49 -12.75 6.72
N ASP A 53 -6.07 -13.94 6.55
CA ASP A 53 -5.39 -15.20 6.84
C ASP A 53 -4.46 -15.59 5.68
N SER A 54 -3.42 -16.38 5.98
CA SER A 54 -2.46 -16.88 4.97
C SER A 54 -3.10 -17.75 3.89
N ARG A 55 -4.27 -18.33 4.18
CA ARG A 55 -5.06 -19.19 3.27
C ARG A 55 -6.08 -18.41 2.45
N ASP A 56 -6.25 -17.13 2.74
CA ASP A 56 -7.22 -16.30 2.03
C ASP A 56 -6.85 -16.14 0.56
N PHE A 57 -7.88 -16.04 -0.27
CA PHE A 57 -7.70 -15.51 -1.62
C PHE A 57 -7.19 -14.06 -1.51
N VAL A 58 -6.23 -13.72 -2.34
CA VAL A 58 -5.61 -12.40 -2.36
C VAL A 58 -5.78 -11.80 -3.75
N ASP A 59 -6.36 -10.60 -3.81
CA ASP A 59 -6.61 -9.92 -5.09
C ASP A 59 -5.28 -9.43 -5.72
N PHE A 60 -4.37 -8.92 -4.89
CA PHE A 60 -3.14 -8.29 -5.37
C PHE A 60 -1.92 -8.77 -4.58
N ASN A 61 -0.95 -9.38 -5.28
CA ASN A 61 0.37 -9.68 -4.71
C ASN A 61 1.33 -8.58 -5.10
N VAL A 62 1.77 -7.78 -4.14
CA VAL A 62 2.64 -6.63 -4.36
C VAL A 62 3.92 -6.75 -3.53
N ALA A 63 5.03 -6.33 -4.11
CA ALA A 63 6.28 -6.25 -3.38
C ALA A 63 7.01 -4.93 -3.65
N ILE A 64 7.61 -4.39 -2.58
CA ILE A 64 8.54 -3.26 -2.65
C ILE A 64 9.91 -3.75 -2.20
N GLU A 65 10.84 -3.81 -3.14
CA GLU A 65 12.14 -4.46 -2.95
C GLU A 65 13.28 -3.54 -3.36
N ARG A 66 14.46 -3.79 -2.77
CA ARG A 66 15.69 -3.17 -3.27
C ARG A 66 16.17 -3.90 -4.51
N PRO A 67 16.58 -3.20 -5.58
CA PRO A 67 17.22 -3.84 -6.72
C PRO A 67 18.45 -4.64 -6.30
N ALA A 68 18.68 -5.77 -6.94
CA ALA A 68 19.95 -6.49 -6.83
C ALA A 68 21.08 -5.72 -7.53
N GLY A 69 22.32 -5.89 -7.04
CA GLY A 69 23.52 -5.37 -7.70
C GLY A 69 24.18 -4.20 -6.98
N VAL A 70 25.27 -3.67 -7.58
CA VAL A 70 26.16 -2.66 -6.99
C VAL A 70 25.47 -1.30 -6.75
N ARG A 71 24.46 -0.98 -7.55
CA ARG A 71 23.68 0.27 -7.42
C ARG A 71 23.00 0.46 -6.06
N ARG A 72 22.75 -0.62 -5.32
CA ARG A 72 22.15 -0.54 -3.98
C ARG A 72 22.97 0.27 -2.98
N TRP A 73 24.26 0.45 -3.23
CA TRP A 73 25.19 1.17 -2.36
C TRP A 73 25.39 2.63 -2.76
N TRP A 74 25.37 2.92 -4.06
CA TRP A 74 25.66 4.26 -4.58
C TRP A 74 24.40 5.13 -4.75
N ARG A 75 23.33 4.55 -5.27
CA ARG A 75 22.03 5.21 -5.43
C ARG A 75 20.95 4.22 -5.05
N PRO A 76 20.66 4.06 -3.74
CA PRO A 76 19.70 3.09 -3.28
C PRO A 76 18.31 3.41 -3.84
N GLN A 77 17.69 2.42 -4.44
CA GLN A 77 16.39 2.51 -5.11
C GLN A 77 15.42 1.48 -4.53
N ALA A 78 14.14 1.69 -4.79
CA ALA A 78 13.06 0.76 -4.52
C ALA A 78 12.37 0.39 -5.84
N ASN A 79 12.11 -0.88 -6.04
CA ASN A 79 11.32 -1.43 -7.13
C ASN A 79 9.95 -1.83 -6.62
N PHE A 80 8.93 -1.58 -7.40
CA PHE A 80 7.62 -2.20 -7.23
C PHE A 80 7.50 -3.42 -8.14
N SER A 81 6.91 -4.49 -7.64
CA SER A 81 6.44 -5.62 -8.45
C SER A 81 5.01 -5.99 -8.11
N PHE A 82 4.25 -6.35 -9.13
CA PHE A 82 2.90 -6.86 -9.08
C PHE A 82 2.85 -8.21 -9.78
N ASN A 83 2.48 -9.26 -9.05
CA ASN A 83 2.49 -10.65 -9.56
C ASN A 83 3.82 -11.03 -10.25
N GLY A 84 4.95 -10.56 -9.75
CA GLY A 84 6.28 -10.81 -10.31
C GLY A 84 6.68 -9.90 -11.49
N ILE A 85 5.78 -9.07 -12.00
CA ILE A 85 6.05 -8.12 -13.09
C ILE A 85 6.42 -6.76 -12.48
N ARG A 86 7.35 -6.03 -13.08
CA ARG A 86 7.78 -4.69 -12.68
C ARG A 86 7.25 -3.65 -13.66
N PRO A 87 6.06 -3.08 -13.44
CA PRO A 87 5.44 -2.13 -14.37
C PRO A 87 6.07 -0.75 -14.35
N PHE A 88 6.84 -0.41 -13.32
CA PHE A 88 7.41 0.91 -13.13
C PHE A 88 8.92 0.91 -13.07
N MET A 89 9.52 2.06 -13.42
CA MET A 89 10.94 2.29 -13.19
C MET A 89 11.24 2.43 -11.68
N PRO A 90 12.45 2.03 -11.26
CA PRO A 90 12.85 2.18 -9.86
C PRO A 90 12.81 3.64 -9.40
N LEU A 91 12.33 3.86 -8.17
CA LEU A 91 12.37 5.17 -7.50
C LEU A 91 13.47 5.22 -6.43
N PRO A 92 13.92 6.42 -6.02
CA PRO A 92 14.82 6.56 -4.87
C PRO A 92 14.27 5.84 -3.64
N LEU A 93 15.14 5.20 -2.86
CA LEU A 93 14.74 4.38 -1.69
C LEU A 93 13.90 5.16 -0.66
N GLY A 94 14.15 6.47 -0.50
CA GLY A 94 13.35 7.33 0.37
C GLY A 94 11.89 7.45 -0.04
N HIS A 95 11.54 7.08 -1.27
CA HIS A 95 10.17 7.07 -1.78
C HIS A 95 9.53 5.67 -1.76
N ALA A 96 10.12 4.70 -1.05
CA ALA A 96 9.63 3.32 -1.06
C ALA A 96 8.20 3.20 -0.49
N TYR A 97 7.87 3.92 0.58
CA TYR A 97 6.52 3.91 1.13
C TYR A 97 5.51 4.63 0.23
N PRO A 98 5.73 5.87 -0.22
CA PRO A 98 4.86 6.49 -1.23
C PRO A 98 4.68 5.65 -2.50
N LEU A 99 5.73 4.91 -2.92
CA LEU A 99 5.63 3.99 -4.05
C LEU A 99 4.64 2.86 -3.77
N LEU A 100 4.61 2.29 -2.55
CA LEU A 100 3.63 1.28 -2.16
C LEU A 100 2.20 1.83 -2.26
N GLU A 101 1.94 3.00 -1.68
CA GLU A 101 0.61 3.64 -1.71
C GLU A 101 0.12 3.88 -3.14
N TRP A 102 0.99 4.47 -3.95
CA TRP A 102 0.68 4.70 -5.35
C TRP A 102 0.44 3.40 -6.12
N ALA A 103 1.25 2.38 -5.85
CA ALA A 103 1.15 1.08 -6.49
C ALA A 103 -0.12 0.32 -6.09
N MET A 104 -0.56 0.38 -4.83
CA MET A 104 -1.83 -0.20 -4.40
C MET A 104 -3.01 0.46 -5.12
N ASN A 105 -3.03 1.79 -5.21
CA ASN A 105 -4.03 2.53 -5.98
C ASN A 105 -3.99 2.17 -7.47
N TRP A 106 -2.80 2.02 -8.04
CA TRP A 106 -2.63 1.59 -9.44
C TRP A 106 -3.18 0.19 -9.68
N CYS A 107 -2.93 -0.77 -8.78
CA CYS A 107 -3.49 -2.13 -8.90
C CYS A 107 -5.03 -2.08 -8.96
N ILE A 108 -5.67 -1.34 -8.05
CA ILE A 108 -7.13 -1.20 -8.07
C ILE A 108 -7.57 -0.55 -9.39
N SER A 109 -6.95 0.58 -9.77
CA SER A 109 -7.37 1.37 -10.92
C SER A 109 -7.23 0.66 -12.27
N THR A 110 -6.31 -0.28 -12.37
CA THR A 110 -6.04 -0.97 -13.64
C THR A 110 -6.65 -2.37 -13.73
N GLN A 111 -6.94 -3.01 -12.58
CA GLN A 111 -7.41 -4.40 -12.57
C GLN A 111 -8.89 -4.52 -12.20
N VAL A 112 -9.49 -3.49 -11.62
CA VAL A 112 -10.87 -3.55 -11.12
C VAL A 112 -11.81 -2.79 -12.06
N ASN A 113 -12.66 -3.52 -12.78
CA ASN A 113 -13.51 -2.95 -13.83
C ASN A 113 -14.99 -2.84 -13.41
N HIS A 114 -15.36 -3.34 -12.22
CA HIS A 114 -16.75 -3.40 -11.76
C HIS A 114 -17.09 -2.37 -10.67
N TYR A 115 -16.14 -1.49 -10.34
CA TYR A 115 -16.36 -0.36 -9.43
C TYR A 115 -16.18 0.97 -10.15
N LEU A 116 -17.01 1.95 -9.79
CA LEU A 116 -16.80 3.34 -10.17
C LEU A 116 -15.74 3.94 -9.23
N MET A 117 -14.60 4.34 -9.78
CA MET A 117 -13.56 5.02 -9.04
C MET A 117 -13.67 6.53 -9.16
N LEU A 118 -13.73 7.20 -8.01
CA LEU A 118 -13.80 8.65 -7.94
C LEU A 118 -12.53 9.18 -7.27
N HIS A 119 -11.81 10.06 -7.97
CA HIS A 119 -10.73 10.83 -7.35
C HIS A 119 -11.35 12.00 -6.56
N ALA A 120 -11.64 11.77 -5.29
CA ALA A 120 -12.34 12.71 -4.44
C ALA A 120 -11.76 12.71 -3.01
N ALA A 121 -11.99 13.79 -2.28
CA ALA A 121 -11.92 13.75 -0.83
C ALA A 121 -13.26 13.26 -0.28
N VAL A 122 -13.23 12.59 0.88
CA VAL A 122 -14.43 12.07 1.52
C VAL A 122 -14.39 12.45 3.00
N ILE A 123 -15.47 13.01 3.49
CA ILE A 123 -15.68 13.27 4.93
C ILE A 123 -16.90 12.46 5.35
N GLU A 124 -16.77 11.71 6.44
CA GLU A 124 -17.86 10.93 7.02
C GLU A 124 -18.28 11.55 8.37
N ARG A 125 -19.58 11.62 8.61
CA ARG A 125 -20.15 11.99 9.90
C ARG A 125 -21.50 11.31 10.10
N GLY A 126 -21.62 10.55 11.16
CA GLY A 126 -22.90 9.94 11.57
C GLY A 126 -23.50 8.99 10.53
N GLY A 127 -22.68 8.23 9.81
CA GLY A 127 -23.11 7.31 8.77
C GLY A 127 -23.40 7.96 7.41
N CYS A 128 -23.20 9.29 7.29
CA CYS A 128 -23.36 10.03 6.03
C CYS A 128 -21.99 10.45 5.49
N ALA A 129 -21.71 10.16 4.23
CA ALA A 129 -20.47 10.54 3.56
C ALA A 129 -20.72 11.69 2.58
N MET A 130 -19.88 12.73 2.64
CA MET A 130 -19.81 13.79 1.64
C MET A 130 -18.61 13.53 0.73
N ILE A 131 -18.88 13.30 -0.56
CA ILE A 131 -17.86 13.05 -1.57
C ILE A 131 -17.60 14.36 -2.33
N MET A 132 -16.35 14.81 -2.38
CA MET A 132 -15.92 16.06 -2.99
C MET A 132 -14.97 15.79 -4.16
N PRO A 133 -15.48 15.45 -5.36
CA PRO A 133 -14.65 15.29 -6.53
C PRO A 133 -14.17 16.67 -7.02
N ALA A 134 -12.87 16.78 -7.29
CA ALA A 134 -12.30 18.01 -7.85
C ALA A 134 -10.91 17.74 -8.43
N PRO A 135 -10.41 18.57 -9.37
CA PRO A 135 -9.07 18.41 -9.95
C PRO A 135 -7.94 18.40 -8.91
N PRO A 136 -6.77 17.84 -9.25
CA PRO A 136 -5.57 17.98 -8.42
C PRO A 136 -5.27 19.46 -8.12
N GLY A 137 -4.82 19.76 -6.90
CA GLY A 137 -4.51 21.14 -6.50
C GLY A 137 -5.70 22.02 -6.08
N SER A 138 -6.94 21.52 -6.13
CA SER A 138 -8.15 22.27 -5.75
C SER A 138 -8.35 22.48 -4.25
N GLY A 139 -7.40 22.07 -3.40
CA GLY A 139 -7.51 22.26 -1.95
C GLY A 139 -8.34 21.21 -1.21
N LYS A 140 -8.69 20.08 -1.85
CA LYS A 140 -9.47 18.99 -1.20
C LYS A 140 -8.89 18.54 0.13
N SER A 141 -7.59 18.26 0.17
CA SER A 141 -6.91 17.80 1.40
C SER A 141 -6.85 18.90 2.48
N THR A 142 -6.75 20.16 2.07
CA THR A 142 -6.78 21.31 3.00
C THR A 142 -8.16 21.48 3.62
N LEU A 143 -9.22 21.16 2.86
CA LEU A 143 -10.60 21.27 3.36
C LEU A 143 -10.94 20.13 4.35
N CYS A 144 -10.25 18.96 4.21
CA CYS A 144 -10.49 17.80 5.08
C CYS A 144 -9.63 17.80 6.35
N ALA A 145 -8.62 18.68 6.44
CA ALA A 145 -7.73 18.80 7.61
C ALA A 145 -8.32 19.73 8.67
#